data_ac0ecf9f1de842497d92e256aa7ccba6
#
_entry.id   ac0ecf9f1de842497d92e256aa7ccba6
#
_cell.length_a   1.000
_cell.length_b   1.000
_cell.length_c   1.000
_cell.angle_alpha   90.00
_cell.angle_beta   90.00
_cell.angle_gamma   90.00
#
_symmetry.space_group_name_H-M   'P 1'
#
loop_
_entity.id
_entity.type
_entity.pdbx_description
1 polymer ?
#
loop_
_entity_poly.entity_id
_entity_poly.type
_entity_poly.pdbx_seq_one_letter_code
_entity_poly.pdbx_strand_id
1 'polypeptide(L)'
;MSIEVYDNFLPTEVFTPIRDYIFGGRMPWYYSSSSVRPDDSCPQFSHAMYVDSEPVSDVYNIVKPIFHTLKPFALHRLKFNDTPRTKNIQKKPLHVDVTGPCESPDPPYPNLPDYHICVLYFNDNNGYTYFEDGQKVESKANRAVLFPGDLLHAVTSCTDADLRVVRNIDYCKWN
;
A
#
# COMPACT_ATOMS: atom_id res chain seq x y z
N MET A 1 5.99 -18.60 2.29
CA MET A 1 5.92 -17.53 1.27
C MET A 1 6.84 -16.41 1.69
N SER A 2 7.52 -15.75 0.75
CA SER A 2 8.62 -14.82 1.05
C SER A 2 8.17 -13.37 0.89
N ILE A 3 8.78 -12.48 1.68
CA ILE A 3 8.72 -11.04 1.46
C ILE A 3 9.66 -10.72 0.30
N GLU A 4 9.16 -10.10 -0.75
CA GLU A 4 9.93 -9.72 -1.93
C GLU A 4 10.08 -8.19 -1.98
N VAL A 5 11.29 -7.70 -2.22
CA VAL A 5 11.59 -6.26 -2.28
C VAL A 5 12.19 -5.92 -3.64
N TYR A 6 11.62 -4.93 -4.31
CA TYR A 6 12.03 -4.48 -5.63
C TYR A 6 12.35 -2.98 -5.60
N ASP A 7 13.60 -2.61 -5.88
CA ASP A 7 13.98 -1.22 -6.15
C ASP A 7 13.70 -0.87 -7.62
N ASN A 8 13.36 0.39 -7.89
CA ASN A 8 12.97 0.86 -9.23
C ASN A 8 11.85 0.01 -9.84
N PHE A 9 10.84 -0.28 -9.03
CA PHE A 9 9.74 -1.20 -9.36
C PHE A 9 8.97 -0.79 -10.61
N LEU A 10 8.71 0.51 -10.77
CA LEU A 10 8.05 1.05 -11.96
C LEU A 10 9.08 1.69 -12.90
N PRO A 11 8.85 1.64 -14.22
CA PRO A 11 9.57 2.50 -15.15
C PRO A 11 9.44 3.98 -14.73
N THR A 12 10.50 4.76 -14.92
CA THR A 12 10.55 6.18 -14.50
C THR A 12 9.42 7.00 -15.13
N GLU A 13 9.09 6.73 -16.38
CA GLU A 13 8.00 7.39 -17.12
C GLU A 13 6.60 7.08 -16.54
N VAL A 14 6.45 6.01 -15.76
CA VAL A 14 5.23 5.68 -15.02
C VAL A 14 5.27 6.27 -13.61
N PHE A 15 6.39 6.11 -12.90
CA PHE A 15 6.54 6.52 -11.51
C PHE A 15 6.49 8.05 -11.34
N THR A 16 7.25 8.78 -12.16
CA THR A 16 7.41 10.24 -11.99
C THR A 16 6.11 11.01 -12.13
N PRO A 17 5.25 10.81 -13.14
CA PRO A 17 3.98 11.52 -13.23
C PRO A 17 3.04 11.26 -12.05
N ILE A 18 3.01 10.02 -11.54
CA ILE A 18 2.19 9.66 -10.39
C ILE A 18 2.70 10.36 -9.13
N ARG A 19 4.01 10.29 -8.88
CA ARG A 19 4.65 10.98 -7.75
C ARG A 19 4.38 12.49 -7.78
N ASP A 20 4.59 13.12 -8.93
CA ASP A 20 4.41 14.56 -9.10
C ASP A 20 2.93 14.98 -8.95
N TYR A 21 1.98 14.12 -9.29
CA TYR A 21 0.58 14.34 -9.00
C TYR A 21 0.31 14.32 -7.47
N ILE A 22 0.88 13.34 -6.75
CA ILE A 22 0.71 13.15 -5.32
C ILE A 22 1.26 14.36 -4.55
N PHE A 23 2.49 14.78 -4.84
CA PHE A 23 3.18 15.87 -4.13
C PHE A 23 2.87 17.26 -4.70
N GLY A 24 2.25 17.37 -5.86
CA GLY A 24 1.91 18.63 -6.54
C GLY A 24 0.66 19.34 -6.00
N GLY A 25 0.12 18.92 -4.84
CA GLY A 25 -1.02 19.58 -4.21
C GLY A 25 -2.38 19.30 -4.87
N ARG A 26 -2.46 18.36 -5.82
CA ARG A 26 -3.70 17.99 -6.53
C ARG A 26 -4.37 16.74 -5.94
N MET A 27 -3.65 15.98 -5.13
CA MET A 27 -4.16 14.76 -4.49
C MET A 27 -5.15 15.12 -3.39
N PRO A 28 -6.41 14.69 -3.45
CA PRO A 28 -7.34 14.87 -2.34
C PRO A 28 -7.01 13.90 -1.21
N TRP A 29 -6.78 14.43 -0.03
CA TRP A 29 -6.47 13.67 1.17
C TRP A 29 -7.58 13.76 2.20
N TYR A 30 -7.95 12.63 2.80
CA TYR A 30 -8.97 12.53 3.83
C TYR A 30 -8.33 12.14 5.16
N TYR A 31 -8.55 12.96 6.19
CA TYR A 31 -8.02 12.71 7.52
C TYR A 31 -8.74 11.52 8.20
N SER A 32 -7.97 10.69 8.88
CA SER A 32 -8.46 9.67 9.81
C SER A 32 -7.67 9.80 11.12
N SER A 33 -8.38 9.78 12.25
CA SER A 33 -7.75 9.82 13.58
C SER A 33 -7.06 8.52 13.98
N SER A 34 -7.29 7.46 13.19
CA SER A 34 -6.74 6.11 13.40
C SER A 34 -6.30 5.50 12.08
N SER A 35 -5.48 4.47 12.12
CA SER A 35 -4.97 3.78 10.93
C SER A 35 -5.48 2.35 10.75
N VAL A 36 -5.44 1.54 11.82
CA VAL A 36 -5.78 0.12 11.82
C VAL A 36 -7.02 -0.14 12.66
N ARG A 37 -7.09 0.45 13.85
CA ARG A 37 -8.21 0.30 14.80
C ARG A 37 -8.75 1.67 15.18
N PRO A 38 -10.04 1.79 15.52
CA PRO A 38 -10.66 3.08 15.87
C PRO A 38 -9.97 3.85 17.00
N ASP A 39 -9.23 3.16 17.85
CA ASP A 39 -8.59 3.67 19.08
C ASP A 39 -7.06 3.61 19.07
N ASP A 40 -6.44 3.34 17.92
CA ASP A 40 -4.97 3.18 17.84
C ASP A 40 -4.17 4.49 17.98
N SER A 41 -4.86 5.62 18.02
CA SER A 41 -4.25 6.97 18.14
C SER A 41 -3.12 7.22 17.11
N CYS A 42 -3.21 6.58 15.94
CA CYS A 42 -2.25 6.69 14.86
C CYS A 42 -2.87 7.46 13.68
N PRO A 43 -2.93 8.80 13.72
CA PRO A 43 -3.57 9.57 12.67
C PRO A 43 -2.83 9.44 11.34
N GLN A 44 -3.60 9.51 10.26
CA GLN A 44 -3.08 9.50 8.90
C GLN A 44 -4.03 10.23 7.96
N PHE A 45 -3.52 10.56 6.79
CA PHE A 45 -4.36 10.91 5.66
C PHE A 45 -4.42 9.73 4.69
N SER A 46 -5.54 9.59 4.02
CA SER A 46 -5.69 8.51 3.04
C SER A 46 -6.58 8.91 1.87
N HIS A 47 -6.42 8.19 0.76
CA HIS A 47 -7.29 8.30 -0.40
C HIS A 47 -7.54 6.92 -0.98
N ALA A 48 -8.78 6.43 -0.87
CA ALA A 48 -9.21 5.20 -1.51
C ALA A 48 -9.55 5.46 -2.99
N MET A 49 -9.06 4.60 -3.87
CA MET A 49 -9.30 4.70 -5.32
C MET A 49 -10.11 3.55 -5.88
N TYR A 50 -10.04 2.40 -5.21
CA TYR A 50 -10.73 1.17 -5.61
C TYR A 50 -11.11 0.40 -4.35
N VAL A 51 -12.37 0.09 -4.20
CA VAL A 51 -12.97 -0.62 -3.06
C VAL A 51 -14.12 -1.47 -3.58
N ASP A 52 -14.28 -2.67 -3.04
CA ASP A 52 -15.37 -3.59 -3.37
C ASP A 52 -15.55 -3.79 -4.88
N SER A 53 -14.42 -4.04 -5.58
CA SER A 53 -14.35 -4.30 -7.01
C SER A 53 -14.77 -3.14 -7.92
N GLU A 54 -14.82 -1.90 -7.39
CA GLU A 54 -15.22 -0.72 -8.13
C GLU A 54 -14.25 0.46 -7.94
N PRO A 55 -13.96 1.24 -9.00
CA PRO A 55 -13.28 2.51 -8.88
C PRO A 55 -14.16 3.53 -8.13
N VAL A 56 -13.62 4.11 -7.05
CA VAL A 56 -14.34 5.10 -6.22
C VAL A 56 -13.75 6.51 -6.33
N SER A 57 -12.77 6.71 -7.21
CA SER A 57 -12.12 8.01 -7.44
C SER A 57 -11.52 8.10 -8.84
N ASP A 58 -11.55 9.29 -9.44
CA ASP A 58 -10.90 9.57 -10.73
C ASP A 58 -9.36 9.41 -10.68
N VAL A 59 -8.76 9.52 -9.50
CA VAL A 59 -7.32 9.25 -9.28
C VAL A 59 -6.95 7.83 -9.68
N TYR A 60 -7.90 6.90 -9.66
CA TYR A 60 -7.70 5.54 -10.17
C TYR A 60 -7.14 5.54 -11.60
N ASN A 61 -7.62 6.42 -12.48
CA ASN A 61 -7.16 6.49 -13.87
C ASN A 61 -5.68 6.92 -13.99
N ILE A 62 -5.21 7.76 -13.06
CA ILE A 62 -3.81 8.24 -13.02
C ILE A 62 -2.87 7.10 -12.64
N VAL A 63 -3.33 6.18 -11.81
CA VAL A 63 -2.49 5.11 -11.22
C VAL A 63 -2.61 3.77 -11.95
N LYS A 64 -3.55 3.61 -12.85
CA LYS A 64 -3.71 2.40 -13.69
C LYS A 64 -2.41 1.87 -14.34
N PRO A 65 -1.48 2.72 -14.81
CA PRO A 65 -0.24 2.23 -15.43
C PRO A 65 0.60 1.32 -14.53
N ILE A 66 0.43 1.37 -13.21
CA ILE A 66 1.12 0.48 -12.25
C ILE A 66 0.78 -1.00 -12.51
N PHE A 67 -0.44 -1.28 -12.97
CA PHE A 67 -0.90 -2.65 -13.21
C PHE A 67 -0.21 -3.33 -14.40
N HIS A 68 0.41 -2.59 -15.30
CA HIS A 68 1.24 -3.17 -16.37
C HIS A 68 2.49 -3.85 -15.78
N THR A 69 3.00 -3.35 -14.65
CA THR A 69 4.15 -3.94 -13.95
C THR A 69 3.69 -5.02 -12.95
N LEU A 70 2.67 -4.71 -12.13
CA LEU A 70 2.21 -5.62 -11.07
C LEU A 70 1.47 -6.85 -11.62
N LYS A 71 0.71 -6.69 -12.72
CA LYS A 71 -0.08 -7.74 -13.40
C LYS A 71 -1.00 -8.51 -12.43
N PRO A 72 -1.87 -7.84 -11.69
CA PRO A 72 -2.79 -8.51 -10.79
C PRO A 72 -3.79 -9.34 -11.59
N PHE A 73 -4.19 -10.50 -11.04
CA PHE A 73 -5.33 -11.26 -11.58
C PHE A 73 -6.65 -10.51 -11.32
N ALA A 74 -6.82 -10.03 -10.09
CA ALA A 74 -7.94 -9.18 -9.69
C ALA A 74 -7.48 -8.18 -8.62
N LEU A 75 -8.12 -7.00 -8.58
CA LEU A 75 -7.91 -6.01 -7.52
C LEU A 75 -9.00 -6.19 -6.46
N HIS A 76 -8.59 -6.12 -5.19
CA HIS A 76 -9.50 -6.05 -4.07
C HIS A 76 -9.62 -4.60 -3.55
N ARG A 77 -8.48 -3.99 -3.23
CA ARG A 77 -8.46 -2.63 -2.69
C ARG A 77 -7.24 -1.87 -3.19
N LEU A 78 -7.40 -0.56 -3.33
CA LEU A 78 -6.35 0.36 -3.74
C LEU A 78 -6.44 1.64 -2.93
N LYS A 79 -5.41 1.93 -2.14
CA LYS A 79 -5.42 3.06 -1.21
C LYS A 79 -4.04 3.70 -1.09
N PHE A 80 -3.97 5.03 -1.18
CA PHE A 80 -2.83 5.80 -0.70
C PHE A 80 -2.95 6.05 0.80
N ASN A 81 -1.83 5.99 1.49
CA ASN A 81 -1.69 6.41 2.88
C ASN A 81 -0.55 7.42 2.98
N ASP A 82 -0.83 8.50 3.67
CA ASP A 82 0.11 9.54 4.01
C ASP A 82 0.21 9.63 5.54
N THR A 83 1.41 9.45 6.04
CA THR A 83 1.72 9.55 7.47
C THR A 83 2.61 10.78 7.69
N PRO A 84 2.11 11.82 8.37
CA PRO A 84 2.90 13.02 8.68
C PRO A 84 4.14 12.71 9.53
N ARG A 85 5.16 13.59 9.40
CA ARG A 85 6.35 13.55 10.23
C ARG A 85 6.00 13.63 11.72
N THR A 86 6.73 12.87 12.51
CA THR A 86 6.63 12.88 13.97
C THR A 86 8.00 13.17 14.60
N LYS A 87 8.02 13.59 15.87
CA LYS A 87 9.27 13.88 16.58
C LYS A 87 10.15 12.64 16.73
N ASN A 88 9.53 11.50 16.99
CA ASN A 88 10.18 10.18 17.09
C ASN A 88 9.44 9.19 16.21
N ILE A 89 10.12 8.17 15.71
CA ILE A 89 9.48 7.10 14.95
C ILE A 89 8.34 6.47 15.79
N GLN A 90 7.12 6.54 15.27
CA GLN A 90 5.94 5.91 15.86
C GLN A 90 5.62 4.64 15.07
N LYS A 91 5.50 3.52 15.77
CA LYS A 91 5.06 2.25 15.18
C LYS A 91 3.54 2.14 15.26
N LYS A 92 2.90 1.84 14.15
CA LYS A 92 1.48 1.47 14.13
C LYS A 92 1.29 0.01 14.55
N PRO A 93 0.08 -0.39 14.99
CA PRO A 93 -0.18 -1.78 15.37
C PRO A 93 0.03 -2.77 14.21
N LEU A 94 0.53 -3.97 14.54
CA LEU A 94 0.55 -5.09 13.60
C LEU A 94 -0.88 -5.49 13.22
N HIS A 95 -1.10 -5.78 11.94
CA HIS A 95 -2.38 -6.21 11.38
C HIS A 95 -2.16 -7.06 10.13
N VAL A 96 -3.22 -7.68 9.68
CA VAL A 96 -3.33 -8.26 8.34
C VAL A 96 -4.33 -7.42 7.54
N ASP A 97 -4.08 -7.24 6.25
CA ASP A 97 -4.99 -6.48 5.38
C ASP A 97 -6.17 -7.34 4.91
N VAL A 98 -5.91 -8.58 4.52
CA VAL A 98 -6.92 -9.50 4.02
C VAL A 98 -6.48 -10.95 4.26
N THR A 99 -7.44 -11.83 4.55
CA THR A 99 -7.19 -13.25 4.81
C THR A 99 -8.02 -14.14 3.89
N GLY A 100 -7.51 -15.35 3.62
CA GLY A 100 -8.20 -16.35 2.82
C GLY A 100 -7.92 -16.27 1.32
N PRO A 101 -8.51 -17.18 0.53
CA PRO A 101 -8.46 -17.12 -0.92
C PRO A 101 -9.28 -15.93 -1.45
N CYS A 102 -8.95 -15.47 -2.64
CA CYS A 102 -9.74 -14.45 -3.31
C CYS A 102 -11.20 -14.89 -3.43
N GLU A 103 -12.13 -14.04 -3.03
CA GLU A 103 -13.56 -14.33 -3.16
C GLU A 103 -13.95 -14.31 -4.64
N SER A 104 -14.75 -15.31 -5.05
CA SER A 104 -15.42 -15.33 -6.34
C SER A 104 -16.91 -15.21 -6.13
N PRO A 105 -17.63 -14.37 -6.89
CA PRO A 105 -19.08 -14.28 -6.81
C PRO A 105 -19.80 -15.57 -7.25
N ASP A 106 -19.12 -16.47 -7.99
CA ASP A 106 -19.68 -17.75 -8.44
C ASP A 106 -18.87 -18.94 -7.90
N PRO A 107 -19.43 -19.80 -7.05
CA PRO A 107 -18.83 -21.08 -6.70
C PRO A 107 -19.07 -22.13 -7.80
N PRO A 108 -18.17 -23.15 -8.02
CA PRO A 108 -16.94 -23.41 -7.28
C PRO A 108 -15.68 -23.33 -8.19
N TYR A 109 -14.83 -22.36 -7.97
CA TYR A 109 -13.47 -22.44 -8.52
C TYR A 109 -12.56 -23.10 -7.48
N PRO A 110 -12.14 -24.36 -7.68
CA PRO A 110 -11.42 -25.13 -6.65
C PRO A 110 -9.99 -24.63 -6.36
N ASN A 111 -9.48 -23.65 -7.09
CA ASN A 111 -8.13 -23.11 -6.94
C ASN A 111 -8.15 -21.60 -7.18
N LEU A 112 -8.74 -20.83 -6.25
CA LEU A 112 -8.63 -19.39 -6.33
C LEU A 112 -7.21 -18.94 -5.95
N PRO A 113 -6.69 -17.87 -6.59
CA PRO A 113 -5.40 -17.31 -6.21
C PRO A 113 -5.47 -16.71 -4.80
N ASP A 114 -4.33 -16.65 -4.12
CA ASP A 114 -4.23 -16.03 -2.80
C ASP A 114 -4.17 -14.50 -2.89
N TYR A 115 -4.58 -13.85 -1.81
CA TYR A 115 -4.38 -12.41 -1.66
C TYR A 115 -2.91 -12.08 -1.40
N HIS A 116 -2.46 -11.07 -2.10
CA HIS A 116 -1.14 -10.46 -1.94
C HIS A 116 -1.28 -8.96 -1.68
N ILE A 117 -0.30 -8.43 -0.98
CA ILE A 117 -0.17 -7.00 -0.73
C ILE A 117 1.07 -6.50 -1.47
N CYS A 118 0.93 -5.36 -2.14
CA CYS A 118 2.05 -4.59 -2.65
C CYS A 118 2.03 -3.21 -1.99
N VAL A 119 3.06 -2.89 -1.21
CA VAL A 119 3.28 -1.55 -0.69
C VAL A 119 4.33 -0.86 -1.55
N LEU A 120 3.93 0.17 -2.30
CA LEU A 120 4.81 0.99 -3.13
C LEU A 120 5.09 2.32 -2.42
N TYR A 121 6.37 2.67 -2.27
CA TYR A 121 6.82 3.90 -1.62
C TYR A 121 7.04 5.01 -2.63
N PHE A 122 6.60 6.24 -2.29
CA PHE A 122 6.66 7.39 -3.20
C PHE A 122 7.74 8.41 -2.84
N ASN A 123 8.36 8.30 -1.67
CA ASN A 123 9.48 9.15 -1.26
C ASN A 123 10.46 8.42 -0.35
N ASP A 124 11.69 8.93 -0.33
CA ASP A 124 12.72 8.49 0.59
C ASP A 124 12.44 9.07 1.98
N ASN A 125 12.54 8.27 3.01
CA ASN A 125 12.49 8.67 4.40
C ASN A 125 12.92 7.51 5.32
N ASN A 126 13.18 7.80 6.60
CA ASN A 126 13.59 6.80 7.59
C ASN A 126 12.46 5.98 8.19
N GLY A 127 11.21 6.18 7.75
CA GLY A 127 10.09 5.29 8.06
C GLY A 127 10.21 3.97 7.32
N TYR A 128 9.55 2.94 7.83
CA TYR A 128 9.64 1.59 7.26
C TYR A 128 8.34 0.81 7.41
N THR A 129 8.20 -0.25 6.62
CA THR A 129 7.25 -1.33 6.85
C THR A 129 7.98 -2.42 7.64
N TYR A 130 7.33 -2.99 8.65
CA TYR A 130 7.92 -4.07 9.46
C TYR A 130 6.94 -5.22 9.63
N PHE A 131 7.49 -6.41 9.89
CA PHE A 131 6.79 -7.67 9.97
C PHE A 131 6.96 -8.29 11.36
N GLU A 132 6.09 -9.26 11.69
CA GLU A 132 6.10 -9.91 13.01
C GLU A 132 7.45 -10.59 13.33
N ASP A 133 8.12 -11.14 12.32
CA ASP A 133 9.43 -11.79 12.44
C ASP A 133 10.60 -10.84 12.66
N GLY A 134 10.33 -9.51 12.68
CA GLY A 134 11.32 -8.46 12.88
C GLY A 134 11.97 -7.95 11.60
N GLN A 135 11.67 -8.51 10.42
CA GLN A 135 12.13 -7.95 9.15
C GLN A 135 11.60 -6.52 8.97
N LYS A 136 12.38 -5.68 8.26
CA LYS A 136 12.02 -4.29 7.96
C LYS A 136 12.36 -3.96 6.53
N VAL A 137 11.49 -3.17 5.91
CA VAL A 137 11.72 -2.60 4.57
C VAL A 137 11.62 -1.09 4.67
N GLU A 138 12.75 -0.39 4.46
CA GLU A 138 12.85 1.06 4.54
C GLU A 138 12.16 1.73 3.36
N SER A 139 11.57 2.90 3.62
CA SER A 139 10.93 3.71 2.59
C SER A 139 11.97 4.30 1.64
N LYS A 140 11.90 3.91 0.38
CA LYS A 140 12.71 4.44 -0.71
C LYS A 140 11.81 4.70 -1.92
N ALA A 141 11.95 5.84 -2.54
CA ALA A 141 11.16 6.20 -3.71
C ALA A 141 11.24 5.11 -4.79
N ASN A 142 10.11 4.70 -5.33
CA ASN A 142 9.97 3.63 -6.32
C ASN A 142 10.44 2.25 -5.86
N ARG A 143 10.48 2.01 -4.55
CA ARG A 143 10.62 0.66 -3.98
C ARG A 143 9.23 0.07 -3.78
N ALA A 144 9.07 -1.22 -4.10
CA ALA A 144 7.89 -2.00 -3.73
C ALA A 144 8.28 -3.16 -2.82
N VAL A 145 7.43 -3.46 -1.85
CA VAL A 145 7.49 -4.70 -1.07
C VAL A 145 6.21 -5.48 -1.32
N LEU A 146 6.37 -6.76 -1.71
CA LEU A 146 5.29 -7.69 -2.02
C LEU A 146 5.29 -8.82 -0.99
N PHE A 147 4.14 -9.18 -0.45
CA PHE A 147 4.00 -10.23 0.55
C PHE A 147 2.57 -10.79 0.58
N PRO A 148 2.35 -11.99 1.18
CA PRO A 148 1.02 -12.57 1.35
C PRO A 148 0.09 -11.69 2.17
N GLY A 149 -1.20 -11.68 1.83
CA GLY A 149 -2.21 -10.85 2.48
C GLY A 149 -2.43 -11.14 3.96
N ASP A 150 -2.17 -12.38 4.38
CA ASP A 150 -2.30 -12.88 5.76
C ASP A 150 -1.04 -12.65 6.62
N LEU A 151 0.02 -12.06 6.06
CA LEU A 151 1.24 -11.79 6.81
C LEU A 151 1.08 -10.58 7.74
N LEU A 152 1.31 -10.79 9.04
CA LEU A 152 1.29 -9.75 10.05
C LEU A 152 2.37 -8.69 9.77
N HIS A 153 1.92 -7.50 9.49
CA HIS A 153 2.78 -6.36 9.15
C HIS A 153 2.25 -5.05 9.73
N ALA A 154 3.10 -4.05 9.75
CA ALA A 154 2.73 -2.69 10.09
C ALA A 154 3.70 -1.68 9.50
N VAL A 155 3.36 -0.40 9.66
CA VAL A 155 4.15 0.73 9.17
C VAL A 155 4.54 1.66 10.31
N THR A 156 5.52 2.53 10.05
CA THR A 156 5.91 3.59 10.98
C THR A 156 5.65 4.96 10.38
N SER A 157 5.69 5.99 11.23
CA SER A 157 5.93 7.37 10.79
C SER A 157 7.38 7.54 10.33
N CYS A 158 7.73 8.74 9.87
CA CYS A 158 9.10 9.18 9.61
C CYS A 158 9.45 10.40 10.48
N THR A 159 10.77 10.75 10.53
CA THR A 159 11.26 11.92 11.28
C THR A 159 12.09 12.87 10.43
N ASP A 160 12.46 12.50 9.22
CA ASP A 160 13.41 13.17 8.33
C ASP A 160 12.78 13.68 7.01
N ALA A 161 11.50 13.42 6.80
CA ALA A 161 10.71 13.96 5.69
C ALA A 161 9.37 14.49 6.22
N ASP A 162 8.74 15.45 5.55
CA ASP A 162 7.47 16.01 5.99
C ASP A 162 6.34 15.00 6.01
N LEU A 163 6.36 14.10 5.06
CA LEU A 163 5.35 13.06 4.83
C LEU A 163 6.02 11.73 4.51
N ARG A 164 5.40 10.63 4.89
CA ARG A 164 5.67 9.29 4.39
C ARG A 164 4.48 8.84 3.57
N VAL A 165 4.65 8.78 2.25
CA VAL A 165 3.58 8.40 1.32
C VAL A 165 3.82 7.01 0.78
N VAL A 166 2.84 6.13 0.98
CA VAL A 166 2.82 4.78 0.43
C VAL A 166 1.48 4.51 -0.24
N ARG A 167 1.48 3.52 -1.12
CA ARG A 167 0.29 2.97 -1.71
C ARG A 167 0.16 1.50 -1.39
N ASN A 168 -0.94 1.12 -0.76
CA ASN A 168 -1.33 -0.26 -0.56
C ASN A 168 -2.18 -0.72 -1.74
N ILE A 169 -1.81 -1.86 -2.30
CA ILE A 169 -2.53 -2.57 -3.36
C ILE A 169 -2.80 -3.96 -2.82
N ASP A 170 -4.05 -4.25 -2.55
CA ASP A 170 -4.50 -5.58 -2.16
C ASP A 170 -5.06 -6.25 -3.42
N TYR A 171 -4.48 -7.36 -3.81
CA TYR A 171 -4.76 -7.98 -5.10
C TYR A 171 -4.62 -9.50 -5.06
N CYS A 172 -5.25 -10.17 -6.02
CA CYS A 172 -5.12 -11.59 -6.22
C CYS A 172 -4.02 -11.88 -7.25
N LYS A 173 -3.19 -12.89 -6.99
CA LYS A 173 -2.14 -13.36 -7.87
C LYS A 173 -2.11 -14.90 -7.88
N TRP A 174 -1.98 -15.50 -9.05
CA TRP A 174 -1.64 -16.91 -9.14
C TRP A 174 -0.19 -17.15 -8.72
N ASN A 175 0.03 -18.15 -7.90
CA ASN A 175 1.37 -18.61 -7.48
C ASN A 175 2.07 -19.35 -8.61
#